data_89810a814da34d94b468ecd72938c425
#
_entry.id   89810a814da34d94b468ecd72938c425
#
_cell.length_a   1.000
_cell.length_b   1.000
_cell.length_c   1.000
_cell.angle_alpha   90.00
_cell.angle_beta   90.00
_cell.angle_gamma   90.00
#
_symmetry.space_group_name_H-M   'P 1'
#
loop_
_entity.id
_entity.type
_entity.pdbx_description
1 polymer ?
#
loop_
_entity_poly.entity_id
_entity_poly.type
_entity_poly.pdbx_seq_one_letter_code
_entity_poly.pdbx_strand_id
1 'polypeptide(L)'
;MPENVDQSMQQFIQKAAVLIEALPYIREFEGKTVVIKYGGAAMTHPRLRRSTMEDVVLMKYVGMNPVIVHGGGPAINKRLEQLGVKPQFQRGLRVTDDETINVVEMVLCGTINKEIVSLINSAGGTAVGISGKDGNLLHAKKIKVEDGSDLGWVGDIVRVHFKIIKVICDAGMIPVIAPLATDPEGNTWNINADTAAGEIAAALQAEKLVFLTDTPGILRDPSDPRSLIRNVAYREIM
;
A
#
# COMPACT_ATOMS: atom_id res chain seq x y z
N MET A 1 -19.44 -37.00 28.89
CA MET A 1 -18.00 -36.65 28.76
C MET A 1 -17.36 -37.08 27.43
N PRO A 2 -17.87 -38.02 26.59
CA PRO A 2 -17.26 -38.31 25.28
C PRO A 2 -17.50 -37.24 24.19
N GLU A 3 -18.64 -36.54 24.22
CA GLU A 3 -19.01 -35.56 23.16
C GLU A 3 -18.09 -34.33 23.05
N ASN A 4 -17.53 -33.89 24.18
CA ASN A 4 -16.61 -32.72 24.17
C ASN A 4 -15.23 -33.03 23.58
N VAL A 5 -14.77 -34.25 23.65
CA VAL A 5 -13.48 -34.68 23.08
C VAL A 5 -13.60 -34.80 21.55
N ASP A 6 -14.76 -35.25 21.04
CA ASP A 6 -15.01 -35.40 19.61
C ASP A 6 -15.10 -34.00 18.93
N GLN A 7 -15.80 -33.05 19.51
CA GLN A 7 -15.88 -31.66 19.02
C GLN A 7 -14.52 -30.97 18.98
N SER A 8 -13.68 -31.16 19.99
CA SER A 8 -12.34 -30.63 20.05
C SER A 8 -11.44 -31.23 18.96
N MET A 9 -11.52 -32.54 18.75
CA MET A 9 -10.77 -33.24 17.71
C MET A 9 -11.20 -32.79 16.30
N GLN A 10 -12.49 -32.64 16.04
CA GLN A 10 -13.03 -32.14 14.76
C GLN A 10 -12.54 -30.72 14.47
N GLN A 11 -12.47 -29.83 15.47
CA GLN A 11 -11.91 -28.49 15.30
C GLN A 11 -10.40 -28.51 14.91
N PHE A 12 -9.62 -29.41 15.49
CA PHE A 12 -8.21 -29.55 15.12
C PHE A 12 -8.05 -30.10 13.69
N ILE A 13 -8.88 -31.07 13.29
CA ILE A 13 -8.88 -31.62 11.93
C ILE A 13 -9.25 -30.51 10.93
N GLN A 14 -10.27 -29.70 11.21
CA GLN A 14 -10.63 -28.57 10.34
C GLN A 14 -9.52 -27.55 10.19
N LYS A 15 -8.83 -27.18 11.30
CA LYS A 15 -7.68 -26.26 11.24
C LYS A 15 -6.54 -26.84 10.39
N ALA A 16 -6.25 -28.13 10.53
CA ALA A 16 -5.24 -28.82 9.72
C ALA A 16 -5.65 -28.85 8.23
N ALA A 17 -6.92 -29.11 7.92
CA ALA A 17 -7.43 -29.12 6.56
C ALA A 17 -7.27 -27.76 5.86
N VAL A 18 -7.54 -26.65 6.55
CA VAL A 18 -7.33 -25.28 6.01
C VAL A 18 -5.85 -25.03 5.67
N LEU A 19 -4.93 -25.49 6.51
CA LEU A 19 -3.47 -25.36 6.21
C LEU A 19 -3.05 -26.18 5.00
N ILE A 20 -3.61 -27.39 4.84
CA ILE A 20 -3.34 -28.24 3.68
C ILE A 20 -3.93 -27.64 2.41
N GLU A 21 -5.13 -27.07 2.49
CA GLU A 21 -5.77 -26.34 1.37
C GLU A 21 -4.97 -25.12 0.93
N ALA A 22 -4.31 -24.44 1.85
CA ALA A 22 -3.45 -23.29 1.56
C ALA A 22 -2.11 -23.67 0.88
N LEU A 23 -1.63 -24.90 1.04
CA LEU A 23 -0.30 -25.35 0.61
C LEU A 23 -0.01 -25.14 -0.89
N PRO A 24 -0.93 -25.41 -1.85
CA PRO A 24 -0.69 -25.14 -3.26
C PRO A 24 -0.42 -23.66 -3.53
N TYR A 25 -1.18 -22.76 -2.88
CA TYR A 25 -1.00 -21.31 -3.00
C TYR A 25 0.31 -20.83 -2.38
N ILE A 26 0.70 -21.37 -1.23
CA ILE A 26 2.01 -21.09 -0.60
C ILE A 26 3.13 -21.43 -1.58
N ARG A 27 3.09 -22.61 -2.21
CA ARG A 27 4.09 -23.04 -3.20
C ARG A 27 4.10 -22.16 -4.46
N GLU A 28 2.93 -21.74 -4.93
CA GLU A 28 2.81 -20.89 -6.12
C GLU A 28 3.44 -19.50 -5.89
N PHE A 29 3.28 -18.95 -4.67
CA PHE A 29 3.73 -17.61 -4.33
C PHE A 29 5.07 -17.56 -3.59
N GLU A 30 5.70 -18.69 -3.29
CA GLU A 30 7.03 -18.74 -2.67
C GLU A 30 8.06 -17.99 -3.53
N GLY A 31 8.82 -17.07 -2.92
CA GLY A 31 9.79 -16.20 -3.58
C GLY A 31 9.19 -15.07 -4.42
N LYS A 32 7.87 -15.04 -4.63
CA LYS A 32 7.20 -14.03 -5.45
C LYS A 32 7.04 -12.71 -4.71
N THR A 33 7.14 -11.61 -5.45
CA THR A 33 6.86 -10.28 -4.93
C THR A 33 5.38 -9.95 -5.08
N VAL A 34 4.79 -9.47 -3.99
CA VAL A 34 3.41 -8.98 -3.95
C VAL A 34 3.43 -7.54 -3.46
N VAL A 35 3.01 -6.59 -4.30
CA VAL A 35 2.88 -5.19 -3.91
C VAL A 35 1.48 -4.97 -3.35
N ILE A 36 1.40 -4.33 -2.18
CA ILE A 36 0.15 -4.08 -1.47
C ILE A 36 0.00 -2.57 -1.31
N LYS A 37 -0.98 -1.99 -2.00
CA LYS A 37 -1.41 -0.63 -1.71
C LYS A 37 -2.28 -0.65 -0.46
N TYR A 38 -1.79 -0.06 0.61
CA TYR A 38 -2.46 0.00 1.90
C TYR A 38 -3.18 1.34 2.07
N GLY A 39 -4.51 1.31 2.17
CA GLY A 39 -5.36 2.51 2.23
C GLY A 39 -6.74 2.21 2.78
N GLY A 40 -7.63 3.19 2.73
CA GLY A 40 -9.04 3.05 3.09
C GLY A 40 -9.28 2.64 4.55
N ALA A 41 -10.36 1.91 4.79
CA ALA A 41 -10.76 1.42 6.12
C ALA A 41 -9.70 0.54 6.79
N ALA A 42 -8.88 -0.16 6.00
CA ALA A 42 -7.76 -0.94 6.51
C ALA A 42 -6.77 -0.08 7.31
N MET A 43 -6.65 1.22 6.99
CA MET A 43 -5.81 2.16 7.74
C MET A 43 -6.51 2.83 8.93
N THR A 44 -7.82 2.97 8.91
CA THR A 44 -8.55 3.78 9.89
C THR A 44 -9.18 2.94 11.01
N HIS A 45 -9.58 1.70 10.72
CA HIS A 45 -10.24 0.83 11.69
C HIS A 45 -9.21 0.00 12.50
N PRO A 46 -9.13 0.15 13.84
CA PRO A 46 -8.05 -0.44 14.66
C PRO A 46 -7.89 -1.96 14.49
N ARG A 47 -9.00 -2.71 14.40
CA ARG A 47 -8.95 -4.17 14.21
C ARG A 47 -8.41 -4.55 12.83
N LEU A 48 -8.86 -3.84 11.76
CA LEU A 48 -8.39 -4.11 10.40
C LEU A 48 -6.92 -3.77 10.25
N ARG A 49 -6.47 -2.67 10.85
CA ARG A 49 -5.05 -2.29 10.86
C ARG A 49 -4.17 -3.42 11.37
N ARG A 50 -4.55 -4.00 12.52
CA ARG A 50 -3.78 -5.08 13.14
C ARG A 50 -3.84 -6.35 12.31
N SER A 51 -5.04 -6.83 11.93
CA SER A 51 -5.18 -8.06 11.17
C SER A 51 -4.49 -7.99 9.81
N THR A 52 -4.56 -6.84 9.10
CA THR A 52 -3.83 -6.66 7.83
C THR A 52 -2.32 -6.80 8.03
N MET A 53 -1.74 -6.28 9.10
CA MET A 53 -0.30 -6.42 9.35
C MET A 53 0.07 -7.85 9.76
N GLU A 54 -0.79 -8.55 10.49
CA GLU A 54 -0.63 -9.99 10.78
C GLU A 54 -0.65 -10.81 9.48
N ASP A 55 -1.54 -10.49 8.53
CA ASP A 55 -1.59 -11.14 7.21
C ASP A 55 -0.32 -10.86 6.38
N VAL A 56 0.18 -9.64 6.37
CA VAL A 56 1.44 -9.27 5.70
C VAL A 56 2.64 -10.03 6.29
N VAL A 57 2.68 -10.14 7.61
CA VAL A 57 3.71 -10.93 8.31
C VAL A 57 3.60 -12.41 7.95
N LEU A 58 2.38 -12.97 7.91
CA LEU A 58 2.16 -14.34 7.44
C LEU A 58 2.68 -14.55 6.01
N MET A 59 2.38 -13.63 5.08
CA MET A 59 2.91 -13.68 3.71
C MET A 59 4.44 -13.79 3.70
N LYS A 60 5.13 -13.00 4.54
CA LYS A 60 6.60 -13.07 4.64
C LYS A 60 7.07 -14.41 5.19
N TYR A 61 6.42 -14.94 6.23
CA TYR A 61 6.78 -16.23 6.84
C TYR A 61 6.58 -17.43 5.91
N VAL A 62 5.59 -17.37 5.01
CA VAL A 62 5.37 -18.42 4.00
C VAL A 62 6.22 -18.23 2.73
N GLY A 63 7.23 -17.37 2.76
CA GLY A 63 8.24 -17.25 1.70
C GLY A 63 7.93 -16.19 0.63
N MET A 64 6.83 -15.43 0.73
CA MET A 64 6.54 -14.31 -0.18
C MET A 64 7.41 -13.08 0.15
N ASN A 65 7.49 -12.13 -0.80
CA ASN A 65 8.11 -10.82 -0.60
C ASN A 65 7.03 -9.72 -0.66
N PRO A 66 6.30 -9.45 0.44
CA PRO A 66 5.35 -8.36 0.49
C PRO A 66 6.07 -7.01 0.49
N VAL A 67 5.56 -6.06 -0.31
CA VAL A 67 6.02 -4.67 -0.41
C VAL A 67 4.81 -3.78 -0.17
N ILE A 68 4.85 -2.94 0.86
CA ILE A 68 3.72 -2.07 1.20
C ILE A 68 3.97 -0.68 0.62
N VAL A 69 2.96 -0.15 -0.10
CA VAL A 69 2.87 1.26 -0.47
C VAL A 69 1.64 1.84 0.22
N HIS A 70 1.81 2.81 1.11
CA HIS A 70 0.69 3.29 1.91
C HIS A 70 0.17 4.65 1.46
N GLY A 71 -1.12 4.88 1.67
CA GLY A 71 -1.74 6.19 1.56
C GLY A 71 -1.64 7.01 2.86
N GLY A 72 -2.44 8.08 2.95
CA GLY A 72 -2.45 8.92 4.16
C GLY A 72 -3.38 10.13 4.10
N GLY A 73 -4.25 10.21 3.10
CA GLY A 73 -5.12 11.35 2.86
C GLY A 73 -5.85 11.90 4.10
N PRO A 74 -6.56 11.05 4.87
CA PRO A 74 -7.27 11.49 6.07
C PRO A 74 -6.36 12.10 7.15
N ALA A 75 -5.18 11.52 7.38
CA ALA A 75 -4.24 12.03 8.37
C ALA A 75 -3.60 13.36 7.93
N ILE A 76 -3.30 13.49 6.62
CA ILE A 76 -2.83 14.76 6.05
C ILE A 76 -3.90 15.83 6.20
N ASN A 77 -5.19 15.54 5.86
CA ASN A 77 -6.29 16.49 6.04
C ASN A 77 -6.39 16.98 7.49
N LYS A 78 -6.42 16.03 8.43
CA LYS A 78 -6.48 16.34 9.86
C LYS A 78 -5.32 17.26 10.28
N ARG A 79 -4.11 17.00 9.76
CA ARG A 79 -2.95 17.83 10.12
C ARG A 79 -3.01 19.22 9.51
N LEU A 80 -3.43 19.35 8.24
CA LEU A 80 -3.63 20.65 7.58
C LEU A 80 -4.69 21.47 8.32
N GLU A 81 -5.84 20.88 8.67
CA GLU A 81 -6.89 21.54 9.43
C GLU A 81 -6.41 22.06 10.80
N GLN A 82 -5.56 21.29 11.50
CA GLN A 82 -4.93 21.74 12.76
C GLN A 82 -4.03 22.96 12.58
N LEU A 83 -3.45 23.11 11.39
CA LEU A 83 -2.62 24.27 11.02
C LEU A 83 -3.44 25.42 10.41
N GLY A 84 -4.76 25.28 10.32
CA GLY A 84 -5.64 26.29 9.72
C GLY A 84 -5.64 26.30 8.19
N VAL A 85 -5.04 25.27 7.56
CA VAL A 85 -4.97 25.12 6.10
C VAL A 85 -6.13 24.24 5.63
N LYS A 86 -6.94 24.73 4.71
CA LYS A 86 -8.06 23.98 4.14
C LYS A 86 -7.57 23.07 3.01
N PRO A 87 -7.71 21.72 3.14
CA PRO A 87 -7.34 20.81 2.06
C PRO A 87 -8.13 21.09 0.78
N GLN A 88 -7.43 21.14 -0.35
CA GLN A 88 -8.04 21.33 -1.67
C GLN A 88 -7.73 20.10 -2.55
N PHE A 89 -8.72 19.72 -3.36
CA PHE A 89 -8.61 18.61 -4.29
C PHE A 89 -9.11 19.00 -5.67
N GLN A 90 -8.43 18.50 -6.68
CA GLN A 90 -8.85 18.64 -8.07
C GLN A 90 -8.65 17.30 -8.78
N ARG A 91 -9.70 16.79 -9.44
CA ARG A 91 -9.68 15.46 -10.12
C ARG A 91 -9.19 14.32 -9.21
N GLY A 92 -9.51 14.38 -7.92
CA GLY A 92 -9.08 13.38 -6.95
C GLY A 92 -7.63 13.51 -6.47
N LEU A 93 -6.85 14.45 -7.01
CA LEU A 93 -5.49 14.77 -6.57
C LEU A 93 -5.52 15.95 -5.59
N ARG A 94 -4.64 15.92 -4.59
CA ARG A 94 -4.49 17.01 -3.63
C ARG A 94 -3.69 18.14 -4.25
N VAL A 95 -4.26 19.34 -4.29
CA VAL A 95 -3.48 20.54 -4.57
C VAL A 95 -2.44 20.71 -3.46
N THR A 96 -1.18 20.79 -3.82
CA THR A 96 -0.04 20.67 -2.89
C THR A 96 0.90 21.85 -3.11
N ASP A 97 0.68 22.94 -2.39
CA ASP A 97 1.56 24.11 -2.36
C ASP A 97 2.79 23.89 -1.48
N ASP A 98 3.64 24.91 -1.31
CA ASP A 98 4.89 24.85 -0.55
C ASP A 98 4.69 24.48 0.93
N GLU A 99 3.60 24.94 1.55
CA GLU A 99 3.28 24.61 2.93
C GLU A 99 2.71 23.19 3.03
N THR A 100 1.82 22.83 2.11
CA THR A 100 1.17 21.54 2.07
C THR A 100 2.17 20.40 1.83
N ILE A 101 3.19 20.57 0.96
CA ILE A 101 4.17 19.50 0.69
C ILE A 101 4.97 19.14 1.95
N ASN A 102 5.33 20.11 2.78
CA ASN A 102 6.02 19.88 4.04
C ASN A 102 5.14 19.06 5.01
N VAL A 103 3.86 19.38 5.09
CA VAL A 103 2.90 18.63 5.92
C VAL A 103 2.72 17.21 5.39
N VAL A 104 2.60 17.04 4.08
CA VAL A 104 2.52 15.73 3.42
C VAL A 104 3.72 14.86 3.77
N GLU A 105 4.94 15.41 3.62
CA GLU A 105 6.18 14.69 3.94
C GLU A 105 6.24 14.30 5.42
N MET A 106 5.98 15.23 6.34
CA MET A 106 5.96 14.93 7.79
C MET A 106 4.96 13.84 8.15
N VAL A 107 3.74 13.90 7.62
CA VAL A 107 2.69 12.94 7.95
C VAL A 107 2.96 11.59 7.34
N LEU A 108 3.32 11.53 6.07
CA LEU A 108 3.56 10.26 5.39
C LEU A 108 4.81 9.56 5.94
N CYS A 109 5.96 10.24 6.02
CA CYS A 109 7.21 9.62 6.42
C CYS A 109 7.38 9.47 7.93
N GLY A 110 6.94 10.47 8.69
CA GLY A 110 7.13 10.51 10.14
C GLY A 110 6.04 9.77 10.91
N THR A 111 4.77 9.99 10.57
CA THR A 111 3.66 9.45 11.34
C THR A 111 3.20 8.09 10.81
N ILE A 112 2.65 8.07 9.58
CA ILE A 112 1.98 6.87 9.05
C ILE A 112 2.98 5.75 8.78
N ASN A 113 4.07 6.05 8.09
CA ASN A 113 5.09 5.07 7.75
C ASN A 113 5.62 4.35 9.00
N LYS A 114 5.99 5.12 10.03
CA LYS A 114 6.55 4.56 11.28
C LYS A 114 5.51 3.81 12.11
N GLU A 115 4.25 4.22 12.04
CA GLU A 115 3.16 3.49 12.66
C GLU A 115 2.94 2.11 12.01
N ILE A 116 2.97 2.02 10.69
CA ILE A 116 2.87 0.75 9.96
C ILE A 116 4.06 -0.16 10.29
N VAL A 117 5.29 0.38 10.26
CA VAL A 117 6.50 -0.36 10.65
C VAL A 117 6.37 -0.92 12.08
N SER A 118 5.89 -0.11 13.02
CA SER A 118 5.70 -0.53 14.41
C SER A 118 4.66 -1.66 14.52
N LEU A 119 3.56 -1.59 13.77
CA LEU A 119 2.53 -2.63 13.76
C LEU A 119 3.06 -3.96 13.20
N ILE A 120 3.81 -3.94 12.09
CA ILE A 120 4.44 -5.14 11.52
C ILE A 120 5.42 -5.76 12.51
N ASN A 121 6.27 -4.94 13.14
CA ASN A 121 7.24 -5.42 14.12
C ASN A 121 6.54 -6.02 15.35
N SER A 122 5.43 -5.40 15.81
CA SER A 122 4.62 -5.92 16.92
C SER A 122 3.89 -7.22 16.57
N ALA A 123 3.63 -7.48 15.29
CA ALA A 123 3.06 -8.73 14.79
C ALA A 123 4.12 -9.84 14.57
N GLY A 124 5.38 -9.58 14.90
CA GLY A 124 6.48 -10.55 14.78
C GLY A 124 7.24 -10.47 13.46
N GLY A 125 6.92 -9.53 12.58
CA GLY A 125 7.70 -9.26 11.36
C GLY A 125 8.90 -8.37 11.62
N THR A 126 9.68 -8.10 10.57
CA THR A 126 10.72 -7.07 10.58
C THR A 126 10.50 -6.15 9.39
N ALA A 127 10.22 -4.87 9.63
CA ALA A 127 9.90 -3.91 8.58
C ALA A 127 10.87 -2.72 8.56
N VAL A 128 11.11 -2.19 7.36
CA VAL A 128 11.87 -0.96 7.14
C VAL A 128 10.98 0.04 6.42
N GLY A 129 10.80 1.21 7.03
CA GLY A 129 10.05 2.31 6.45
C GLY A 129 10.96 3.27 5.68
N ILE A 130 10.63 3.45 4.42
CA ILE A 130 11.30 4.38 3.49
C ILE A 130 10.27 5.24 2.77
N SER A 131 10.72 6.26 2.08
CA SER A 131 9.95 7.02 1.09
C SER A 131 10.51 6.79 -0.32
N GLY A 132 9.81 7.24 -1.33
CA GLY A 132 10.35 7.21 -2.69
C GLY A 132 11.59 8.08 -2.91
N LYS A 133 11.93 8.97 -1.96
CA LYS A 133 13.18 9.77 -1.98
C LYS A 133 14.40 8.93 -1.58
N ASP A 134 14.19 7.94 -0.68
CA ASP A 134 15.29 7.12 -0.16
C ASP A 134 15.91 6.25 -1.26
N GLY A 135 17.22 6.32 -1.40
CA GLY A 135 17.93 5.63 -2.46
C GLY A 135 17.51 6.03 -3.87
N ASN A 136 16.91 7.21 -4.02
CA ASN A 136 16.34 7.69 -5.29
C ASN A 136 15.33 6.69 -5.88
N LEU A 137 14.52 6.08 -5.04
CA LEU A 137 13.57 5.03 -5.43
C LEU A 137 12.58 5.54 -6.49
N LEU A 138 11.97 6.72 -6.28
CA LEU A 138 11.00 7.32 -7.20
C LEU A 138 11.51 8.67 -7.70
N HIS A 139 11.70 8.77 -9.01
CA HIS A 139 11.91 10.04 -9.68
C HIS A 139 10.60 10.52 -10.31
N ALA A 140 10.29 11.79 -10.12
CA ALA A 140 9.10 12.41 -10.67
C ALA A 140 9.40 13.75 -11.34
N LYS A 141 8.46 14.18 -12.14
CA LYS A 141 8.34 15.55 -12.68
C LYS A 141 6.98 16.10 -12.30
N LYS A 142 6.80 17.41 -12.42
CA LYS A 142 5.50 18.04 -12.22
C LYS A 142 4.42 17.39 -13.10
N ILE A 143 3.29 17.02 -12.49
CA ILE A 143 2.18 16.47 -13.25
C ILE A 143 1.60 17.52 -14.21
N LYS A 144 1.26 17.10 -15.43
CA LYS A 144 0.54 17.94 -16.39
C LYS A 144 -0.93 17.57 -16.36
N VAL A 145 -1.80 18.54 -16.09
CA VAL A 145 -3.24 18.37 -16.12
C VAL A 145 -3.79 18.93 -17.44
N GLU A 146 -4.71 18.21 -18.07
CA GLU A 146 -5.24 18.56 -19.40
C GLU A 146 -5.89 19.95 -19.48
N ASP A 147 -6.51 20.41 -18.38
CA ASP A 147 -7.14 21.72 -18.29
C ASP A 147 -6.17 22.87 -17.99
N GLY A 148 -4.85 22.56 -17.89
CA GLY A 148 -3.80 23.54 -17.61
C GLY A 148 -3.73 24.00 -16.14
N SER A 149 -4.52 23.40 -15.24
CA SER A 149 -4.48 23.76 -13.82
C SER A 149 -3.15 23.38 -13.17
N ASP A 150 -2.70 24.23 -12.23
CA ASP A 150 -1.49 23.97 -11.44
C ASP A 150 -1.86 23.31 -10.11
N LEU A 151 -1.39 22.08 -9.91
CA LEU A 151 -1.58 21.34 -8.66
C LEU A 151 -0.42 21.52 -7.67
N GLY A 152 0.54 22.41 -7.96
CA GLY A 152 1.74 22.60 -7.13
C GLY A 152 2.69 21.40 -7.19
N TRP A 153 3.13 20.92 -6.04
CA TRP A 153 4.09 19.82 -5.87
C TRP A 153 3.45 18.44 -6.01
N VAL A 154 2.63 18.27 -7.02
CA VAL A 154 2.09 16.95 -7.40
C VAL A 154 2.91 16.40 -8.54
N GLY A 155 3.46 15.20 -8.35
CA GLY A 155 4.38 14.58 -9.28
C GLY A 155 3.75 13.44 -10.08
N ASP A 156 4.30 13.26 -11.29
CA ASP A 156 4.12 12.13 -12.17
C ASP A 156 5.43 11.33 -12.22
N ILE A 157 5.39 10.04 -11.93
CA ILE A 157 6.59 9.20 -11.84
C ILE A 157 7.19 9.02 -13.24
N VAL A 158 8.47 9.29 -13.37
CA VAL A 158 9.21 9.09 -14.63
C VAL A 158 10.15 7.91 -14.57
N ARG A 159 10.52 7.47 -13.36
CA ARG A 159 11.44 6.35 -13.16
C ARG A 159 11.34 5.76 -11.78
N VAL A 160 11.47 4.43 -11.69
CA VAL A 160 11.54 3.67 -10.43
C VAL A 160 12.89 2.96 -10.34
N HIS A 161 13.68 3.24 -9.28
CA HIS A 161 14.95 2.59 -8.99
C HIS A 161 14.78 1.57 -7.87
N PHE A 162 14.21 0.44 -8.15
CA PHE A 162 13.75 -0.56 -7.18
C PHE A 162 14.86 -1.30 -6.41
N LYS A 163 16.13 -0.97 -6.62
CA LYS A 163 17.27 -1.69 -5.99
C LYS A 163 17.16 -1.71 -4.46
N ILE A 164 16.77 -0.58 -3.84
CA ILE A 164 16.63 -0.50 -2.38
C ILE A 164 15.55 -1.45 -1.87
N ILE A 165 14.44 -1.59 -2.60
CA ILE A 165 13.37 -2.54 -2.24
C ILE A 165 13.91 -3.97 -2.23
N LYS A 166 14.65 -4.36 -3.28
CA LYS A 166 15.27 -5.69 -3.35
C LYS A 166 16.22 -5.94 -2.19
N VAL A 167 17.10 -5.00 -1.87
CA VAL A 167 18.02 -5.12 -0.73
C VAL A 167 17.27 -5.37 0.59
N ILE A 168 16.17 -4.65 0.83
CA ILE A 168 15.35 -4.84 2.04
C ILE A 168 14.69 -6.22 2.03
N CYS A 169 14.11 -6.65 0.90
CA CYS A 169 13.48 -7.98 0.76
C CYS A 169 14.48 -9.12 0.93
N ASP A 170 15.68 -8.99 0.32
CA ASP A 170 16.77 -10.00 0.37
C ASP A 170 17.34 -10.13 1.79
N ALA A 171 17.31 -9.03 2.57
CA ALA A 171 17.65 -9.04 3.99
C ALA A 171 16.54 -9.65 4.89
N GLY A 172 15.47 -10.21 4.29
CA GLY A 172 14.36 -10.82 5.02
C GLY A 172 13.36 -9.82 5.61
N MET A 173 13.50 -8.53 5.31
CA MET A 173 12.65 -7.46 5.84
C MET A 173 11.51 -7.08 4.90
N ILE A 174 10.50 -6.41 5.43
CA ILE A 174 9.32 -5.92 4.70
C ILE A 174 9.48 -4.42 4.45
N PRO A 175 9.61 -3.96 3.18
CA PRO A 175 9.65 -2.54 2.87
C PRO A 175 8.27 -1.90 2.98
N VAL A 176 8.21 -0.74 3.66
CA VAL A 176 7.01 0.10 3.80
C VAL A 176 7.33 1.45 3.17
N ILE A 177 6.63 1.80 2.09
CA ILE A 177 6.99 2.91 1.21
C ILE A 177 5.96 4.04 1.32
N ALA A 178 6.42 5.23 1.69
CA ALA A 178 5.64 6.45 1.59
C ALA A 178 5.72 7.00 0.15
N PRO A 179 4.59 7.38 -0.49
CA PRO A 179 4.53 7.75 -1.90
C PRO A 179 4.95 9.21 -2.12
N LEU A 180 6.21 9.48 -1.85
CA LEU A 180 6.90 10.72 -2.19
C LEU A 180 7.98 10.42 -3.22
N ALA A 181 8.29 11.38 -4.08
CA ALA A 181 9.36 11.25 -5.06
C ALA A 181 10.29 12.45 -5.01
N THR A 182 11.40 12.35 -5.71
CA THR A 182 12.34 13.45 -5.89
C THR A 182 12.60 13.73 -7.37
N ASP A 183 13.12 14.91 -7.69
CA ASP A 183 13.67 15.26 -8.99
C ASP A 183 15.20 15.45 -8.90
N PRO A 184 15.89 15.75 -10.03
CA PRO A 184 17.33 16.01 -10.01
C PRO A 184 17.76 17.22 -9.16
N GLU A 185 16.86 18.17 -8.96
CA GLU A 185 17.07 19.37 -8.15
C GLU A 185 16.88 19.11 -6.65
N GLY A 186 16.38 17.92 -6.27
CA GLY A 186 16.15 17.51 -4.89
C GLY A 186 14.80 17.94 -4.33
N ASN A 187 13.89 18.45 -5.16
CA ASN A 187 12.54 18.80 -4.73
C ASN A 187 11.74 17.55 -4.32
N THR A 188 10.77 17.76 -3.42
CA THR A 188 9.84 16.71 -2.99
C THR A 188 8.55 16.79 -3.80
N TRP A 189 8.11 15.66 -4.33
CA TRP A 189 6.86 15.52 -5.06
C TRP A 189 5.89 14.60 -4.32
N ASN A 190 4.66 15.07 -4.14
CA ASN A 190 3.55 14.26 -3.63
C ASN A 190 3.03 13.36 -4.74
N ILE A 191 3.06 12.06 -4.53
CA ILE A 191 2.62 11.06 -5.52
C ILE A 191 1.32 10.41 -5.05
N ASN A 192 0.40 10.17 -5.97
CA ASN A 192 -0.77 9.35 -5.68
C ASN A 192 -0.32 7.93 -5.31
N ALA A 193 -0.84 7.40 -4.19
CA ALA A 193 -0.39 6.11 -3.65
C ALA A 193 -0.76 4.93 -4.57
N ASP A 194 -1.86 5.01 -5.31
CA ASP A 194 -2.27 3.97 -6.26
C ASP A 194 -1.33 3.96 -7.47
N THR A 195 -0.98 5.15 -7.98
CA THR A 195 0.01 5.32 -9.04
C THR A 195 1.38 4.80 -8.59
N ALA A 196 1.84 5.19 -7.39
CA ALA A 196 3.13 4.73 -6.87
C ALA A 196 3.17 3.20 -6.72
N ALA A 197 2.09 2.58 -6.23
CA ALA A 197 2.00 1.13 -6.10
C ALA A 197 2.03 0.43 -7.46
N GLY A 198 1.33 0.97 -8.47
CA GLY A 198 1.34 0.46 -9.84
C GLY A 198 2.73 0.50 -10.48
N GLU A 199 3.40 1.65 -10.42
CA GLU A 199 4.74 1.85 -10.98
C GLU A 199 5.81 0.98 -10.28
N ILE A 200 5.74 0.86 -8.95
CA ILE A 200 6.62 -0.03 -8.18
C ILE A 200 6.36 -1.50 -8.54
N ALA A 201 5.09 -1.91 -8.65
CA ALA A 201 4.74 -3.27 -9.03
C ALA A 201 5.24 -3.63 -10.44
N ALA A 202 5.08 -2.72 -11.40
CA ALA A 202 5.57 -2.89 -12.76
C ALA A 202 7.11 -2.99 -12.79
N ALA A 203 7.81 -2.08 -12.10
CA ALA A 203 9.27 -2.07 -12.05
C ALA A 203 9.86 -3.33 -11.38
N LEU A 204 9.21 -3.85 -10.35
CA LEU A 204 9.59 -5.09 -9.67
C LEU A 204 9.18 -6.35 -10.43
N GLN A 205 8.38 -6.23 -11.48
CA GLN A 205 7.70 -7.35 -12.13
C GLN A 205 6.96 -8.21 -11.09
N ALA A 206 6.22 -7.54 -10.21
CA ALA A 206 5.51 -8.19 -9.12
C ALA A 206 4.48 -9.18 -9.66
N GLU A 207 4.36 -10.33 -8.99
CA GLU A 207 3.37 -11.36 -9.32
C GLU A 207 1.95 -10.85 -9.16
N LYS A 208 1.73 -10.02 -8.13
CA LYS A 208 0.42 -9.40 -7.86
C LYS A 208 0.59 -7.97 -7.33
N LEU A 209 -0.40 -7.15 -7.68
CA LEU A 209 -0.68 -5.86 -7.06
C LEU A 209 -2.05 -5.94 -6.40
N VAL A 210 -2.10 -5.73 -5.08
CA VAL A 210 -3.31 -5.78 -4.25
C VAL A 210 -3.66 -4.39 -3.79
N PHE A 211 -4.89 -3.94 -4.03
CA PHE A 211 -5.41 -2.69 -3.51
C PHE A 211 -6.33 -2.96 -2.33
N LEU A 212 -5.96 -2.49 -1.14
CA LEU A 212 -6.84 -2.44 0.02
C LEU A 212 -7.55 -1.09 0.02
N THR A 213 -8.86 -1.13 -0.18
CA THR A 213 -9.70 0.06 -0.43
C THR A 213 -11.07 -0.08 0.26
N ASP A 214 -11.81 1.01 0.35
CA ASP A 214 -13.16 1.06 0.92
C ASP A 214 -14.24 0.57 -0.07
N THR A 215 -13.88 0.43 -1.34
CA THR A 215 -14.81 -0.06 -2.37
C THR A 215 -14.70 -1.58 -2.50
N PRO A 216 -15.81 -2.27 -2.81
CA PRO A 216 -15.81 -3.73 -2.97
C PRO A 216 -14.99 -4.21 -4.19
N GLY A 217 -14.53 -3.31 -5.04
CA GLY A 217 -13.75 -3.57 -6.24
C GLY A 217 -14.17 -2.67 -7.40
N ILE A 218 -13.87 -3.09 -8.62
CA ILE A 218 -14.26 -2.37 -9.84
C ILE A 218 -15.76 -2.58 -10.06
N LEU A 219 -16.51 -1.48 -10.15
CA LEU A 219 -17.95 -1.48 -10.42
C LEU A 219 -18.21 -1.02 -11.84
N ARG A 220 -19.16 -1.63 -12.54
CA ARG A 220 -19.65 -1.10 -13.84
C ARG A 220 -20.39 0.21 -13.66
N ASP A 221 -21.18 0.29 -12.59
CA ASP A 221 -21.90 1.48 -12.15
C ASP A 221 -21.48 1.79 -10.72
N PRO A 222 -20.78 2.91 -10.47
CA PRO A 222 -20.33 3.29 -9.14
C PRO A 222 -21.47 3.45 -8.12
N SER A 223 -22.71 3.64 -8.58
CA SER A 223 -23.89 3.78 -7.73
C SER A 223 -24.56 2.43 -7.37
N ASP A 224 -24.24 1.34 -8.08
CA ASP A 224 -24.78 0.00 -7.80
C ASP A 224 -23.68 -0.96 -7.31
N PRO A 225 -23.63 -1.27 -5.99
CA PRO A 225 -22.67 -2.23 -5.45
C PRO A 225 -22.79 -3.65 -6.04
N ARG A 226 -23.92 -3.99 -6.66
CA ARG A 226 -24.13 -5.30 -7.30
C ARG A 226 -23.48 -5.38 -8.68
N SER A 227 -23.02 -4.25 -9.22
CA SER A 227 -22.33 -4.17 -10.52
C SER A 227 -20.84 -4.58 -10.45
N LEU A 228 -20.42 -5.25 -9.36
CA LEU A 228 -19.05 -5.68 -9.12
C LEU A 228 -18.53 -6.58 -10.25
N ILE A 229 -17.43 -6.17 -10.85
CA ILE A 229 -16.68 -6.94 -11.83
C ILE A 229 -15.66 -7.78 -11.06
N ARG A 230 -15.89 -9.10 -11.02
CA ARG A 230 -15.00 -10.02 -10.28
C ARG A 230 -13.74 -10.36 -11.02
N ASN A 231 -13.83 -10.45 -12.34
CA ASN A 231 -12.70 -10.72 -13.23
C ASN A 231 -12.86 -9.86 -14.49
N VAL A 232 -11.79 -9.21 -14.88
CA VAL A 232 -11.74 -8.42 -16.11
C VAL A 232 -10.36 -8.60 -16.76
N ALA A 233 -10.33 -8.87 -18.04
CA ALA A 233 -9.07 -8.94 -18.77
C ALA A 233 -8.54 -7.53 -19.05
N TYR A 234 -7.22 -7.36 -19.06
CA TYR A 234 -6.58 -6.06 -19.37
C TYR A 234 -7.13 -5.40 -20.65
N ARG A 235 -7.42 -6.20 -21.69
CA ARG A 235 -7.98 -5.72 -22.96
C ARG A 235 -9.40 -5.17 -22.86
N GLU A 236 -10.11 -5.44 -21.78
CA GLU A 236 -11.49 -4.99 -21.56
C GLU A 236 -11.55 -3.70 -20.74
N ILE A 237 -10.41 -3.26 -20.19
CA ILE A 237 -10.30 -2.02 -19.39
C ILE A 237 -9.91 -0.83 -20.28
N MET A 238 -9.32 -1.09 -21.45
CA MET A 238 -8.96 -0.09 -22.46
C MET A 238 -10.09 0.13 -23.43
#